data_018bf908e97b2ddcac74fc330ffdf4fa
#
_entry.id   018bf908e97b2ddcac74fc330ffdf4fa
#
_cell.length_a   1.000
_cell.length_b   1.000
_cell.length_c   1.000
_cell.angle_alpha   90.00
_cell.angle_beta   90.00
_cell.angle_gamma   90.00
#
_symmetry.space_group_name_H-M   'P 1'
#
loop_
_entity.id
_entity.type
_entity.pdbx_description
1 polymer ?
#
loop_
_entity_poly.entity_id
_entity_poly.type
_entity_poly.pdbx_seq_one_letter_code
_entity_poly.pdbx_strand_id
1 'polypeptide(L)'
;MKRFFFVAGAALTLAGCSKSPAPPADQASDRPFGSDRISVVTRGSGPDIVLVPGLDSHRDVWDGLADSLEGRYRLHLVQVNGFAGLAPGANANGPVSAPAAEEIGRYITETGLNRPAVVGHSMGGTIAMMLAARHPELVGRLMVVDMPPALGVMFTPPGSTAEAVRQMADSMRAGILAAAPGTGMFEQMVPTMTKVDSMRPMLLEGSRGSHRATTANAFHELIVTDLRPELSRITAPMTVLYVLPPNSPIPLAQYESAMRAAYAGAPSAQIVKIEDSYHFIQFDQPGRLIAELDALMRR
;
A
#
# COMPACT_ATOMS: atom_id res chain seq x y z
N MET A 1 66.79 -56.80 30.90
CA MET A 1 66.40 -56.01 29.77
C MET A 1 64.84 -56.13 29.58
N LYS A 2 64.05 -55.21 30.11
CA LYS A 2 62.62 -55.21 30.05
C LYS A 2 62.20 -54.12 29.05
N ARG A 3 61.52 -54.50 27.96
CA ARG A 3 60.93 -53.56 26.95
C ARG A 3 59.59 -53.14 27.42
N PHE A 4 59.33 -51.83 27.56
CA PHE A 4 58.03 -51.22 27.78
C PHE A 4 57.39 -50.89 26.42
N PHE A 5 56.23 -51.38 26.15
CA PHE A 5 55.35 -50.94 25.03
C PHE A 5 54.44 -49.78 25.51
N PHE A 6 54.54 -48.65 24.87
CA PHE A 6 53.56 -47.56 25.02
C PHE A 6 52.44 -47.77 24.00
N VAL A 7 51.24 -47.87 24.49
CA VAL A 7 50.00 -47.84 23.68
C VAL A 7 49.48 -46.40 23.70
N ALA A 8 49.48 -45.76 22.53
CA ALA A 8 48.87 -44.43 22.37
C ALA A 8 47.37 -44.60 22.11
N GLY A 9 46.54 -44.20 23.06
CA GLY A 9 45.09 -44.11 22.88
C GLY A 9 44.71 -42.79 22.18
N ALA A 10 44.12 -42.92 21.00
CA ALA A 10 43.54 -41.77 20.30
C ALA A 10 42.15 -41.48 20.85
N ALA A 11 41.98 -40.34 21.52
CA ALA A 11 40.67 -39.84 21.95
C ALA A 11 39.97 -39.12 20.76
N LEU A 12 38.87 -39.70 20.26
CA LEU A 12 38.01 -39.08 19.30
C LEU A 12 37.11 -38.05 20.02
N THR A 13 37.35 -36.77 19.85
CA THR A 13 36.46 -35.71 20.32
C THR A 13 35.33 -35.54 19.30
N LEU A 14 34.12 -35.96 19.64
CA LEU A 14 32.89 -35.65 18.94
C LEU A 14 32.54 -34.17 19.16
N ALA A 15 32.76 -33.34 18.15
CA ALA A 15 32.28 -31.96 18.12
C ALA A 15 30.74 -31.99 17.95
N GLY A 16 30.04 -31.84 19.06
CA GLY A 16 28.61 -31.62 19.06
C GLY A 16 28.27 -30.25 18.50
N CYS A 17 27.62 -30.19 17.33
CA CYS A 17 27.00 -28.96 16.85
C CYS A 17 25.84 -28.58 17.77
N SER A 18 26.10 -27.72 18.74
CA SER A 18 25.03 -27.07 19.51
C SER A 18 24.35 -26.04 18.59
N LYS A 19 23.13 -26.35 18.15
CA LYS A 19 22.24 -25.33 17.58
C LYS A 19 21.94 -24.33 18.70
N SER A 20 22.40 -23.09 18.54
CA SER A 20 21.95 -21.99 19.41
C SER A 20 20.43 -21.91 19.35
N PRO A 21 19.74 -21.80 20.50
CA PRO A 21 18.31 -21.59 20.51
C PRO A 21 18.00 -20.26 19.81
N ALA A 22 16.95 -20.25 18.97
CA ALA A 22 16.41 -19.03 18.40
C ALA A 22 16.05 -18.06 19.54
N PRO A 23 16.32 -16.74 19.38
CA PRO A 23 15.95 -15.77 20.40
C PRO A 23 14.42 -15.81 20.61
N PRO A 24 13.96 -15.63 21.87
CA PRO A 24 12.54 -15.60 22.16
C PRO A 24 11.85 -14.48 21.38
N ALA A 25 10.67 -14.75 20.83
CA ALA A 25 9.86 -13.88 19.99
C ALA A 25 9.26 -12.64 20.72
N ASP A 26 9.76 -12.27 21.88
CA ASP A 26 9.18 -11.25 22.76
C ASP A 26 10.13 -10.07 23.06
N GLN A 27 10.98 -9.71 22.10
CA GLN A 27 11.73 -8.45 22.13
C GLN A 27 11.37 -7.62 20.89
N ALA A 28 10.08 -7.24 20.78
CA ALA A 28 9.75 -6.05 20.01
C ALA A 28 10.55 -4.88 20.64
N SER A 29 11.39 -4.23 19.85
CA SER A 29 12.25 -3.16 20.35
C SER A 29 11.38 -2.08 20.99
N ASP A 30 11.63 -1.72 22.26
CA ASP A 30 10.99 -0.60 22.96
C ASP A 30 11.25 0.78 22.33
N ARG A 31 11.88 0.81 21.17
CA ARG A 31 12.12 2.05 20.41
C ARG A 31 10.95 2.32 19.48
N PRO A 32 10.33 3.52 19.58
CA PRO A 32 9.31 3.92 18.63
C PRO A 32 9.88 3.89 17.20
N PHE A 33 9.12 3.34 16.26
CA PHE A 33 9.48 3.37 14.85
C PHE A 33 9.67 4.81 14.37
N GLY A 34 10.85 5.13 13.87
CA GLY A 34 11.18 6.43 13.32
C GLY A 34 11.39 6.37 11.82
N SER A 35 10.75 7.26 11.07
CA SER A 35 10.92 7.42 9.62
C SER A 35 10.71 8.87 9.21
N ASP A 36 11.53 9.35 8.26
CA ASP A 36 11.34 10.65 7.62
C ASP A 36 10.32 10.60 6.47
N ARG A 37 9.78 9.41 6.13
CA ARG A 37 8.86 9.22 5.00
C ARG A 37 7.45 8.88 5.40
N ILE A 38 7.29 8.15 6.49
CA ILE A 38 5.99 7.73 7.00
C ILE A 38 5.93 7.87 8.53
N SER A 39 4.72 7.92 9.04
CA SER A 39 4.45 7.67 10.47
C SER A 39 3.30 6.69 10.61
N VAL A 40 3.23 5.97 11.73
CA VAL A 40 2.20 4.96 11.97
C VAL A 40 1.58 5.18 13.33
N VAL A 41 0.26 5.11 13.39
CA VAL A 41 -0.53 5.08 14.63
C VAL A 41 -1.20 3.73 14.74
N THR A 42 -1.15 3.13 15.93
CA THR A 42 -1.75 1.81 16.17
C THR A 42 -3.02 1.95 17.01
N ARG A 43 -4.09 1.25 16.59
CA ARG A 43 -5.38 1.18 17.30
C ARG A 43 -5.84 -0.26 17.42
N GLY A 44 -6.53 -0.59 18.50
CA GLY A 44 -7.12 -1.91 18.72
C GLY A 44 -6.12 -3.00 19.08
N SER A 45 -6.59 -4.25 19.02
CA SER A 45 -5.82 -5.45 19.35
C SER A 45 -6.32 -6.66 18.56
N GLY A 46 -5.46 -7.67 18.36
CA GLY A 46 -5.77 -8.87 17.57
C GLY A 46 -4.84 -9.02 16.36
N PRO A 47 -5.27 -9.73 15.30
CA PRO A 47 -4.50 -9.85 14.07
C PRO A 47 -4.20 -8.49 13.42
N ASP A 48 -2.99 -8.36 12.87
CA ASP A 48 -2.48 -7.10 12.35
C ASP A 48 -3.01 -6.76 10.95
N ILE A 49 -3.44 -5.50 10.78
CA ILE A 49 -3.82 -4.93 9.48
C ILE A 49 -3.13 -3.57 9.32
N VAL A 50 -2.34 -3.42 8.25
CA VAL A 50 -1.70 -2.16 7.87
C VAL A 50 -2.61 -1.44 6.86
N LEU A 51 -3.02 -0.21 7.17
CA LEU A 51 -3.91 0.62 6.37
C LEU A 51 -3.11 1.76 5.72
N VAL A 52 -3.05 1.79 4.39
CA VAL A 52 -2.24 2.76 3.62
C VAL A 52 -3.18 3.69 2.84
N PRO A 53 -3.18 5.00 3.13
CA PRO A 53 -4.07 5.96 2.47
C PRO A 53 -3.60 6.33 1.06
N GLY A 54 -4.47 7.02 0.32
CA GLY A 54 -4.21 7.53 -1.02
C GLY A 54 -3.36 8.80 -1.05
N LEU A 55 -3.17 9.30 -2.26
CA LEU A 55 -2.51 10.58 -2.53
C LEU A 55 -3.24 11.72 -1.81
N ASP A 56 -2.48 12.66 -1.24
CA ASP A 56 -3.00 13.84 -0.53
C ASP A 56 -3.93 13.54 0.66
N SER A 57 -4.01 12.28 1.09
CA SER A 57 -4.89 11.86 2.17
C SER A 57 -4.20 11.85 3.53
N HIS A 58 -4.92 12.28 4.57
CA HIS A 58 -4.57 11.96 5.95
C HIS A 58 -4.97 10.52 6.29
N ARG A 59 -4.29 9.90 7.26
CA ARG A 59 -4.67 8.56 7.77
C ARG A 59 -6.11 8.48 8.28
N ASP A 60 -6.70 9.59 8.69
CA ASP A 60 -8.07 9.68 9.20
C ASP A 60 -9.15 9.30 8.17
N VAL A 61 -8.76 9.18 6.88
CA VAL A 61 -9.66 8.58 5.86
C VAL A 61 -10.05 7.13 6.20
N TRP A 62 -9.35 6.53 7.16
CA TRP A 62 -9.62 5.20 7.68
C TRP A 62 -10.39 5.17 9.00
N ASP A 63 -10.66 6.32 9.66
CA ASP A 63 -11.21 6.36 11.02
C ASP A 63 -12.54 5.60 11.14
N GLY A 64 -13.50 5.83 10.25
CA GLY A 64 -14.77 5.11 10.30
C GLY A 64 -14.64 3.60 10.13
N LEU A 65 -13.65 3.17 9.32
CA LEU A 65 -13.30 1.76 9.20
C LEU A 65 -12.60 1.26 10.47
N ALA A 66 -11.68 2.05 11.02
CA ALA A 66 -10.94 1.71 12.22
C ALA A 66 -11.86 1.57 13.44
N ASP A 67 -12.80 2.48 13.64
CA ASP A 67 -13.82 2.41 14.70
C ASP A 67 -14.62 1.09 14.65
N SER A 68 -14.88 0.60 13.44
CA SER A 68 -15.64 -0.63 13.21
C SER A 68 -14.81 -1.90 13.42
N LEU A 69 -13.48 -1.81 13.33
CA LEU A 69 -12.57 -2.97 13.29
C LEU A 69 -11.68 -3.11 14.52
N GLU A 70 -11.37 -2.03 15.27
CA GLU A 70 -10.40 -2.05 16.37
C GLU A 70 -10.77 -2.99 17.53
N GLY A 71 -12.02 -3.37 17.67
CA GLY A 71 -12.46 -4.41 18.61
C GLY A 71 -12.05 -5.83 18.21
N ARG A 72 -11.56 -6.05 16.97
CA ARG A 72 -11.24 -7.38 16.41
C ARG A 72 -9.85 -7.48 15.83
N TYR A 73 -9.24 -6.36 15.46
CA TYR A 73 -7.95 -6.28 14.78
C TYR A 73 -7.06 -5.22 15.40
N ARG A 74 -5.76 -5.42 15.32
CA ARG A 74 -4.77 -4.38 15.58
C ARG A 74 -4.48 -3.66 14.27
N LEU A 75 -4.85 -2.39 14.20
CA LEU A 75 -4.81 -1.57 13.00
C LEU A 75 -3.59 -0.64 13.05
N HIS A 76 -2.79 -0.66 11.99
CA HIS A 76 -1.61 0.17 11.81
C HIS A 76 -1.90 1.21 10.72
N LEU A 77 -2.35 2.41 11.14
CA LEU A 77 -2.74 3.50 10.25
C LEU A 77 -1.49 4.25 9.80
N VAL A 78 -1.09 4.02 8.56
CA VAL A 78 0.06 4.69 7.95
C VAL A 78 -0.31 6.10 7.54
N GLN A 79 0.61 7.04 7.71
CA GLN A 79 0.59 8.37 7.12
C GLN A 79 1.83 8.55 6.26
N VAL A 80 1.65 8.93 5.01
CA VAL A 80 2.76 9.32 4.15
C VAL A 80 3.07 10.80 4.38
N ASN A 81 4.31 11.12 4.72
CA ASN A 81 4.77 12.48 4.98
C ASN A 81 4.72 13.33 3.71
N GLY A 82 4.35 14.60 3.87
CA GLY A 82 4.14 15.54 2.77
C GLY A 82 2.70 15.67 2.33
N PHE A 83 1.79 14.84 2.84
CA PHE A 83 0.36 14.94 2.56
C PHE A 83 -0.42 15.48 3.77
N ALA A 84 -1.55 16.12 3.47
CA ALA A 84 -2.53 16.59 4.45
C ALA A 84 -1.93 17.42 5.61
N GLY A 85 -1.07 18.36 5.28
CA GLY A 85 -0.48 19.29 6.24
C GLY A 85 0.79 18.79 6.93
N LEU A 86 1.21 17.56 6.73
CA LEU A 86 2.45 17.07 7.32
C LEU A 86 3.68 17.51 6.52
N ALA A 87 4.78 17.78 7.25
CA ALA A 87 6.06 18.08 6.62
C ALA A 87 6.51 16.93 5.70
N PRO A 88 7.07 17.23 4.51
CA PRO A 88 7.39 16.19 3.54
C PRO A 88 8.56 15.29 3.93
N GLY A 89 9.45 15.75 4.82
CA GLY A 89 10.65 14.99 5.17
C GLY A 89 11.41 14.55 3.93
N ALA A 90 11.80 13.28 3.88
CA ALA A 90 12.51 12.70 2.75
C ALA A 90 11.63 12.53 1.47
N ASN A 91 10.32 12.78 1.55
CA ASN A 91 9.41 12.78 0.40
C ASN A 91 9.36 14.13 -0.33
N ALA A 92 10.11 15.14 0.12
CA ALA A 92 10.17 16.45 -0.54
C ALA A 92 10.65 16.37 -2.00
N ASN A 93 11.48 15.38 -2.32
CA ASN A 93 12.09 15.21 -3.64
C ASN A 93 12.08 13.74 -4.08
N GLY A 94 12.00 13.52 -5.38
CA GLY A 94 12.06 12.18 -5.98
C GLY A 94 10.76 11.37 -5.80
N PRO A 95 10.84 10.05 -5.98
CA PRO A 95 9.69 9.16 -5.86
C PRO A 95 9.17 9.09 -4.42
N VAL A 96 7.91 8.76 -4.26
CA VAL A 96 7.22 8.71 -2.97
C VAL A 96 6.68 7.31 -2.68
N SER A 97 6.00 6.67 -3.66
CA SER A 97 5.32 5.40 -3.46
C SER A 97 6.30 4.24 -3.22
N ALA A 98 7.33 4.11 -4.04
CA ALA A 98 8.29 3.03 -3.90
C ALA A 98 9.09 3.15 -2.58
N PRO A 99 9.66 4.32 -2.21
CA PRO A 99 10.30 4.46 -0.89
C PRO A 99 9.35 4.26 0.29
N ALA A 100 8.06 4.65 0.18
CA ALA A 100 7.08 4.40 1.23
C ALA A 100 6.80 2.90 1.40
N ALA A 101 6.78 2.12 0.30
CA ALA A 101 6.65 0.66 0.37
C ALA A 101 7.82 0.02 1.14
N GLU A 102 9.07 0.45 0.88
CA GLU A 102 10.25 -0.01 1.62
C GLU A 102 10.16 0.36 3.11
N GLU A 103 9.72 1.58 3.44
CA GLU A 103 9.56 2.01 4.83
C GLU A 103 8.46 1.22 5.57
N ILE A 104 7.37 0.85 4.89
CA ILE A 104 6.35 -0.02 5.48
C ILE A 104 6.92 -1.42 5.69
N GLY A 105 7.71 -1.95 4.75
CA GLY A 105 8.43 -3.22 4.92
C GLY A 105 9.37 -3.19 6.12
N ARG A 106 10.13 -2.10 6.29
CA ARG A 106 10.98 -1.87 7.45
C ARG A 106 10.16 -1.79 8.76
N TYR A 107 9.02 -1.06 8.73
CA TYR A 107 8.10 -0.99 9.86
C TYR A 107 7.62 -2.38 10.29
N ILE A 108 7.13 -3.20 9.35
CA ILE A 108 6.67 -4.57 9.62
C ILE A 108 7.78 -5.39 10.29
N THR A 109 9.01 -5.28 9.78
CA THR A 109 10.17 -6.04 10.28
C THR A 109 10.60 -5.56 11.67
N GLU A 110 10.78 -4.25 11.87
CA GLU A 110 11.30 -3.68 13.12
C GLU A 110 10.31 -3.81 14.28
N THR A 111 9.01 -3.78 13.98
CA THR A 111 7.95 -3.95 14.99
C THR A 111 7.53 -5.40 15.19
N GLY A 112 8.14 -6.34 14.48
CA GLY A 112 7.90 -7.77 14.62
C GLY A 112 6.51 -8.24 14.19
N LEU A 113 5.86 -7.52 13.25
CA LEU A 113 4.58 -7.96 12.71
C LEU A 113 4.77 -9.25 11.90
N ASN A 114 3.95 -10.25 12.16
CA ASN A 114 4.03 -11.52 11.49
C ASN A 114 3.08 -11.57 10.29
N ARG A 115 3.57 -11.15 9.12
CA ARG A 115 2.82 -11.20 7.86
C ARG A 115 1.42 -10.58 7.98
N PRO A 116 1.30 -9.29 8.32
CA PRO A 116 0.01 -8.61 8.46
C PRO A 116 -0.76 -8.63 7.15
N ALA A 117 -2.07 -8.39 7.23
CA ALA A 117 -2.83 -7.96 6.07
C ALA A 117 -2.44 -6.51 5.73
N VAL A 118 -2.29 -6.21 4.44
CA VAL A 118 -2.03 -4.85 3.96
C VAL A 118 -3.21 -4.40 3.10
N VAL A 119 -3.82 -3.29 3.46
CA VAL A 119 -4.95 -2.68 2.76
C VAL A 119 -4.51 -1.31 2.26
N GLY A 120 -4.50 -1.12 0.96
CA GLY A 120 -4.10 0.16 0.35
C GLY A 120 -5.20 0.75 -0.52
N HIS A 121 -5.53 2.03 -0.30
CA HIS A 121 -6.48 2.79 -1.10
C HIS A 121 -5.74 3.66 -2.12
N SER A 122 -6.15 3.63 -3.39
CA SER A 122 -5.60 4.51 -4.41
C SER A 122 -4.04 4.38 -4.48
N MET A 123 -3.28 5.47 -4.32
CA MET A 123 -1.81 5.42 -4.22
C MET A 123 -1.35 4.39 -3.18
N GLY A 124 -2.04 4.28 -2.04
CA GLY A 124 -1.77 3.24 -1.03
C GLY A 124 -1.91 1.83 -1.59
N GLY A 125 -2.80 1.62 -2.57
CA GLY A 125 -2.93 0.36 -3.30
C GLY A 125 -1.69 0.05 -4.14
N THR A 126 -1.12 1.06 -4.82
CA THR A 126 0.16 0.93 -5.53
C THR A 126 1.29 0.59 -4.56
N ILE A 127 1.39 1.30 -3.43
CA ILE A 127 2.37 1.03 -2.37
C ILE A 127 2.23 -0.40 -1.84
N ALA A 128 1.00 -0.83 -1.55
CA ALA A 128 0.72 -2.17 -1.05
C ALA A 128 1.08 -3.27 -2.06
N MET A 129 0.80 -3.06 -3.35
CA MET A 129 1.21 -3.98 -4.42
C MET A 129 2.73 -4.03 -4.57
N MET A 130 3.43 -2.88 -4.52
CA MET A 130 4.91 -2.83 -4.54
C MET A 130 5.49 -3.63 -3.38
N LEU A 131 5.00 -3.41 -2.16
CA LEU A 131 5.44 -4.14 -0.97
C LEU A 131 5.21 -5.64 -1.14
N ALA A 132 4.00 -6.06 -1.52
CA ALA A 132 3.65 -7.48 -1.66
C ALA A 132 4.41 -8.20 -2.79
N ALA A 133 4.77 -7.47 -3.87
CA ALA A 133 5.53 -8.05 -4.99
C ALA A 133 7.03 -8.12 -4.72
N ARG A 134 7.58 -7.16 -3.98
CA ARG A 134 9.02 -7.03 -3.74
C ARG A 134 9.47 -7.70 -2.44
N HIS A 135 8.55 -7.79 -1.46
CA HIS A 135 8.75 -8.41 -0.15
C HIS A 135 7.59 -9.38 0.17
N PRO A 136 7.37 -10.44 -0.66
CA PRO A 136 6.23 -11.34 -0.51
C PRO A 136 6.22 -12.09 0.84
N GLU A 137 7.37 -12.20 1.51
CA GLU A 137 7.52 -12.79 2.84
C GLU A 137 6.91 -11.92 3.95
N LEU A 138 6.77 -10.60 3.73
CA LEU A 138 6.27 -9.66 4.73
C LEU A 138 4.75 -9.51 4.70
N VAL A 139 4.07 -9.89 3.61
CA VAL A 139 2.64 -9.66 3.43
C VAL A 139 1.86 -10.98 3.55
N GLY A 140 0.94 -11.04 4.50
CA GLY A 140 0.08 -12.20 4.69
C GLY A 140 -1.15 -12.21 3.79
N ARG A 141 -1.75 -11.06 3.59
CA ARG A 141 -2.92 -10.83 2.73
C ARG A 141 -2.85 -9.43 2.12
N LEU A 142 -3.40 -9.25 0.93
CA LEU A 142 -3.38 -7.96 0.24
C LEU A 142 -4.80 -7.55 -0.17
N MET A 143 -5.22 -6.35 0.22
CA MET A 143 -6.41 -5.71 -0.34
C MET A 143 -6.02 -4.41 -1.04
N VAL A 144 -6.41 -4.28 -2.29
CA VAL A 144 -6.28 -3.05 -3.08
C VAL A 144 -7.66 -2.43 -3.24
N VAL A 145 -7.79 -1.18 -2.81
CA VAL A 145 -9.04 -0.44 -2.85
C VAL A 145 -8.92 0.63 -3.92
N ASP A 146 -9.60 0.40 -5.03
CA ASP A 146 -9.75 1.27 -6.21
C ASP A 146 -8.43 1.79 -6.81
N MET A 147 -7.56 0.86 -7.22
CA MET A 147 -6.33 1.19 -7.93
C MET A 147 -5.98 0.11 -8.96
N PRO A 148 -5.76 0.44 -10.25
CA PRO A 148 -5.21 -0.49 -11.22
C PRO A 148 -3.68 -0.62 -11.03
N PRO A 149 -3.06 -1.73 -11.47
CA PRO A 149 -1.62 -1.92 -11.33
C PRO A 149 -0.78 -1.06 -12.28
N ALA A 150 -1.43 -0.38 -13.23
CA ALA A 150 -0.80 0.52 -14.19
C ALA A 150 -1.75 1.70 -14.46
N LEU A 151 -1.71 2.71 -13.59
CA LEU A 151 -2.61 3.86 -13.66
C LEU A 151 -2.46 4.65 -14.97
N GLY A 152 -1.24 4.76 -15.49
CA GLY A 152 -0.93 5.55 -16.71
C GLY A 152 -1.71 5.12 -17.95
N VAL A 153 -2.13 3.85 -18.03
CA VAL A 153 -2.94 3.37 -19.17
C VAL A 153 -4.34 4.01 -19.24
N MET A 154 -4.81 4.59 -18.13
CA MET A 154 -6.10 5.31 -18.09
C MET A 154 -6.01 6.72 -18.68
N PHE A 155 -4.82 7.27 -18.82
CA PHE A 155 -4.55 8.64 -19.30
C PHE A 155 -3.96 8.68 -20.70
N THR A 156 -3.69 7.54 -21.29
CA THR A 156 -3.07 7.43 -22.62
C THR A 156 -3.88 6.51 -23.53
N PRO A 157 -3.84 6.72 -24.87
CA PRO A 157 -4.48 5.82 -25.81
C PRO A 157 -3.98 4.37 -25.65
N PRO A 158 -4.81 3.35 -25.95
CA PRO A 158 -4.38 1.97 -25.94
C PRO A 158 -3.15 1.75 -26.83
N GLY A 159 -2.15 1.02 -26.32
CA GLY A 159 -0.90 0.75 -27.04
C GLY A 159 0.13 1.88 -27.00
N SER A 160 -0.08 2.92 -26.18
CA SER A 160 0.92 3.96 -25.97
C SER A 160 2.24 3.40 -25.48
N THR A 161 3.34 3.97 -25.99
CA THR A 161 4.70 3.61 -25.55
C THR A 161 4.98 4.12 -24.13
N ALA A 162 5.93 3.51 -23.44
CA ALA A 162 6.39 3.99 -22.12
C ALA A 162 6.86 5.45 -22.18
N GLU A 163 7.44 5.88 -23.30
CA GLU A 163 7.84 7.26 -23.51
C GLU A 163 6.64 8.23 -23.58
N ALA A 164 5.57 7.84 -24.30
CA ALA A 164 4.35 8.65 -24.36
C ALA A 164 3.68 8.76 -22.97
N VAL A 165 3.68 7.69 -22.19
CA VAL A 165 3.19 7.70 -20.81
C VAL A 165 4.03 8.65 -19.95
N ARG A 166 5.36 8.63 -20.08
CA ARG A 166 6.27 9.51 -19.37
C ARG A 166 6.04 10.99 -19.71
N GLN A 167 5.93 11.32 -21.00
CA GLN A 167 5.64 12.68 -21.44
C GLN A 167 4.30 13.19 -20.90
N MET A 168 3.29 12.34 -20.82
CA MET A 168 2.02 12.66 -20.18
C MET A 168 2.23 12.94 -18.69
N ALA A 169 2.94 12.06 -17.98
CA ALA A 169 3.24 12.23 -16.55
C ALA A 169 4.02 13.53 -16.28
N ASP A 170 5.03 13.86 -17.11
CA ASP A 170 5.80 15.10 -17.01
C ASP A 170 4.89 16.32 -17.18
N SER A 171 3.97 16.30 -18.13
CA SER A 171 3.01 17.37 -18.36
C SER A 171 2.07 17.56 -17.19
N MET A 172 1.54 16.45 -16.63
CA MET A 172 0.66 16.47 -15.46
C MET A 172 1.42 17.00 -14.23
N ARG A 173 2.65 16.53 -14.02
CA ARG A 173 3.51 17.02 -12.94
C ARG A 173 3.74 18.53 -13.04
N ALA A 174 4.07 19.04 -14.22
CA ALA A 174 4.23 20.46 -14.46
C ALA A 174 2.94 21.24 -14.16
N GLY A 175 1.79 20.72 -14.57
CA GLY A 175 0.48 21.32 -14.29
C GLY A 175 0.18 21.40 -12.78
N ILE A 176 0.46 20.33 -12.01
CA ILE A 176 0.29 20.32 -10.56
C ILE A 176 1.19 21.38 -9.91
N LEU A 177 2.46 21.48 -10.33
CA LEU A 177 3.40 22.45 -9.78
C LEU A 177 3.00 23.91 -10.08
N ALA A 178 2.40 24.17 -11.24
CA ALA A 178 2.00 25.49 -11.70
C ALA A 178 0.60 25.92 -11.20
N ALA A 179 -0.22 25.01 -10.68
CA ALA A 179 -1.59 25.32 -10.27
C ALA A 179 -1.63 26.40 -9.18
N ALA A 180 -2.54 27.36 -9.32
CA ALA A 180 -2.81 28.33 -8.25
C ALA A 180 -3.50 27.62 -7.06
N PRO A 181 -3.38 28.13 -5.83
CA PRO A 181 -4.11 27.61 -4.70
C PRO A 181 -5.62 27.55 -4.95
N GLY A 182 -6.25 26.42 -4.67
CA GLY A 182 -7.69 26.20 -4.86
C GLY A 182 -8.10 25.82 -6.29
N THR A 183 -7.16 25.75 -7.25
CA THR A 183 -7.44 25.40 -8.65
C THR A 183 -6.78 24.09 -9.07
N GLY A 184 -6.24 23.35 -8.13
CA GLY A 184 -5.56 22.08 -8.39
C GLY A 184 -6.50 21.01 -8.92
N MET A 185 -5.98 20.13 -9.76
CA MET A 185 -6.74 19.02 -10.36
C MET A 185 -7.45 18.18 -9.28
N PHE A 186 -6.75 17.84 -8.20
CA PHE A 186 -7.30 17.00 -7.14
C PHE A 186 -8.43 17.70 -6.37
N GLU A 187 -8.30 19.01 -6.11
CA GLU A 187 -9.37 19.80 -5.49
C GLU A 187 -10.65 19.81 -6.34
N GLN A 188 -10.50 19.91 -7.67
CA GLN A 188 -11.61 19.88 -8.61
C GLN A 188 -12.26 18.50 -8.72
N MET A 189 -11.52 17.43 -8.47
CA MET A 189 -12.02 16.06 -8.52
C MET A 189 -12.83 15.66 -7.27
N VAL A 190 -12.67 16.33 -6.13
CA VAL A 190 -13.29 15.93 -4.85
C VAL A 190 -14.79 15.64 -4.96
N PRO A 191 -15.63 16.42 -5.69
CA PRO A 191 -17.05 16.10 -5.83
C PRO A 191 -17.35 14.73 -6.48
N THR A 192 -16.39 14.18 -7.24
CA THR A 192 -16.51 12.88 -7.92
C THR A 192 -15.78 11.76 -7.19
N MET A 193 -15.12 12.06 -6.07
CA MET A 193 -14.36 11.06 -5.31
C MET A 193 -15.17 10.35 -4.23
N THR A 194 -16.23 10.98 -3.71
CA THR A 194 -17.12 10.37 -2.73
C THR A 194 -18.57 10.87 -2.90
N LYS A 195 -19.52 10.01 -2.64
CA LYS A 195 -20.95 10.32 -2.57
C LYS A 195 -21.35 10.94 -1.24
N VAL A 196 -20.50 10.81 -0.20
CA VAL A 196 -20.73 11.32 1.15
C VAL A 196 -20.25 12.78 1.24
N ASP A 197 -21.18 13.72 1.06
CA ASP A 197 -20.87 15.15 1.01
C ASP A 197 -20.11 15.66 2.25
N SER A 198 -20.43 15.12 3.44
CA SER A 198 -19.78 15.49 4.69
C SER A 198 -18.31 15.13 4.77
N MET A 199 -17.81 14.23 3.89
CA MET A 199 -16.39 13.84 3.83
C MET A 199 -15.57 14.69 2.86
N ARG A 200 -16.23 15.45 1.98
CA ARG A 200 -15.55 16.30 0.99
C ARG A 200 -14.65 17.38 1.59
N PRO A 201 -15.03 18.07 2.70
CA PRO A 201 -14.12 19.02 3.35
C PRO A 201 -12.78 18.41 3.76
N MET A 202 -12.77 17.22 4.35
CA MET A 202 -11.55 16.49 4.72
C MET A 202 -10.64 16.26 3.50
N LEU A 203 -11.21 15.83 2.37
CA LEU A 203 -10.45 15.60 1.14
C LEU A 203 -9.88 16.90 0.55
N LEU A 204 -10.66 17.99 0.58
CA LEU A 204 -10.20 19.32 0.15
C LEU A 204 -9.07 19.84 1.03
N GLU A 205 -9.21 19.72 2.35
CA GLU A 205 -8.17 20.11 3.32
C GLU A 205 -6.91 19.28 3.13
N GLY A 206 -7.06 17.98 2.92
CA GLY A 206 -5.96 17.08 2.60
C GLY A 206 -5.18 17.54 1.39
N SER A 207 -5.86 17.78 0.26
CA SER A 207 -5.21 18.24 -0.97
C SER A 207 -4.54 19.61 -0.80
N ARG A 208 -5.24 20.57 -0.18
CA ARG A 208 -4.71 21.93 0.06
C ARG A 208 -3.53 21.96 1.01
N GLY A 209 -3.55 21.11 2.02
CA GLY A 209 -2.48 21.00 3.01
C GLY A 209 -1.26 20.24 2.52
N SER A 210 -1.37 19.51 1.40
CA SER A 210 -0.28 18.69 0.90
C SER A 210 0.87 19.51 0.30
N HIS A 211 2.10 19.02 0.52
CA HIS A 211 3.29 19.62 -0.06
C HIS A 211 3.29 19.40 -1.57
N ARG A 212 3.10 20.46 -2.32
CA ARG A 212 2.85 20.43 -3.78
C ARG A 212 3.87 19.61 -4.57
N ALA A 213 5.16 19.73 -4.26
CA ALA A 213 6.18 18.96 -4.96
C ALA A 213 6.07 17.45 -4.64
N THR A 214 5.72 17.09 -3.41
CA THR A 214 5.47 15.69 -3.04
C THR A 214 4.27 15.14 -3.81
N THR A 215 3.15 15.87 -3.85
CA THR A 215 1.97 15.50 -4.66
C THR A 215 2.32 15.31 -6.13
N ALA A 216 3.02 16.29 -6.72
CA ALA A 216 3.39 16.25 -8.14
C ALA A 216 4.33 15.06 -8.47
N ASN A 217 5.31 14.80 -7.61
CA ASN A 217 6.23 13.68 -7.78
C ASN A 217 5.54 12.32 -7.58
N ALA A 218 4.69 12.21 -6.55
CA ALA A 218 3.93 10.99 -6.29
C ALA A 218 2.97 10.67 -7.44
N PHE A 219 2.26 11.67 -7.95
CA PHE A 219 1.35 11.46 -9.07
C PHE A 219 2.08 11.09 -10.36
N HIS A 220 3.21 11.76 -10.65
CA HIS A 220 4.08 11.37 -11.75
C HIS A 220 4.52 9.91 -11.64
N GLU A 221 4.99 9.49 -10.44
CA GLU A 221 5.38 8.10 -10.18
C GLU A 221 4.23 7.12 -10.43
N LEU A 222 3.01 7.44 -9.97
CA LEU A 222 1.82 6.61 -10.21
C LEU A 222 1.52 6.42 -11.69
N ILE A 223 1.67 7.48 -12.51
CA ILE A 223 1.41 7.42 -13.96
C ILE A 223 2.46 6.57 -14.68
N VAL A 224 3.74 6.70 -14.33
CA VAL A 224 4.82 5.96 -15.03
C VAL A 224 5.00 4.55 -14.50
N THR A 225 4.42 4.21 -13.35
CA THR A 225 4.54 2.89 -12.73
C THR A 225 3.63 1.89 -13.43
N ASP A 226 4.22 0.77 -13.88
CA ASP A 226 3.50 -0.39 -14.38
C ASP A 226 3.89 -1.63 -13.55
N LEU A 227 3.01 -2.04 -12.64
CA LEU A 227 3.22 -3.19 -11.78
C LEU A 227 2.73 -4.51 -12.39
N ARG A 228 2.13 -4.51 -13.59
CA ARG A 228 1.62 -5.73 -14.24
C ARG A 228 2.69 -6.82 -14.37
N PRO A 229 3.97 -6.52 -14.72
CA PRO A 229 5.03 -7.51 -14.75
C PRO A 229 5.44 -8.06 -13.36
N GLU A 230 5.15 -7.31 -12.28
CA GLU A 230 5.50 -7.70 -10.91
C GLU A 230 4.39 -8.50 -10.21
N LEU A 231 3.15 -8.47 -10.71
CA LEU A 231 1.98 -9.08 -10.06
C LEU A 231 2.16 -10.59 -9.76
N SER A 232 2.87 -11.33 -10.63
CA SER A 232 3.13 -12.75 -10.44
C SER A 232 4.01 -13.08 -9.23
N ARG A 233 4.69 -12.07 -8.67
CA ARG A 233 5.51 -12.22 -7.45
C ARG A 233 4.65 -12.12 -6.18
N ILE A 234 3.42 -11.62 -6.25
CA ILE A 234 2.51 -11.50 -5.12
C ILE A 234 1.99 -12.90 -4.77
N THR A 235 2.49 -13.45 -3.67
CA THR A 235 2.11 -14.80 -3.19
C THR A 235 0.94 -14.77 -2.21
N ALA A 236 0.66 -13.61 -1.60
CA ALA A 236 -0.42 -13.44 -0.65
C ALA A 236 -1.79 -13.58 -1.34
N PRO A 237 -2.81 -14.16 -0.67
CA PRO A 237 -4.20 -14.00 -1.09
C PRO A 237 -4.53 -12.53 -1.32
N MET A 238 -5.12 -12.22 -2.49
CA MET A 238 -5.36 -10.85 -2.91
C MET A 238 -6.84 -10.61 -3.19
N THR A 239 -7.36 -9.46 -2.77
CA THR A 239 -8.67 -8.93 -3.16
C THR A 239 -8.49 -7.52 -3.70
N VAL A 240 -9.08 -7.25 -4.85
CA VAL A 240 -9.11 -5.93 -5.49
C VAL A 240 -10.54 -5.45 -5.52
N LEU A 241 -10.80 -4.36 -4.83
CA LEU A 241 -12.09 -3.66 -4.92
C LEU A 241 -11.95 -2.54 -5.95
N TYR A 242 -12.93 -2.39 -6.81
CA TYR A 242 -12.95 -1.30 -7.78
C TYR A 242 -14.34 -0.74 -7.97
N VAL A 243 -14.40 0.50 -8.44
CA VAL A 243 -15.64 1.18 -8.81
C VAL A 243 -15.63 1.53 -10.31
N LEU A 244 -16.80 1.69 -10.88
CA LEU A 244 -16.92 2.38 -12.16
C LEU A 244 -16.91 3.89 -11.89
N PRO A 245 -15.93 4.64 -12.46
CA PRO A 245 -15.89 6.08 -12.24
C PRO A 245 -17.21 6.76 -12.62
N PRO A 246 -17.67 7.78 -11.87
CA PRO A 246 -18.88 8.49 -12.22
C PRO A 246 -18.73 9.13 -13.62
N ASN A 247 -19.79 9.04 -14.41
CA ASN A 247 -19.80 9.54 -15.80
C ASN A 247 -18.74 8.89 -16.73
N SER A 248 -18.32 7.67 -16.42
CA SER A 248 -17.39 6.95 -17.29
C SER A 248 -17.92 6.85 -18.72
N PRO A 249 -17.16 7.26 -19.73
CA PRO A 249 -17.54 7.06 -21.13
C PRO A 249 -17.39 5.60 -21.57
N ILE A 250 -16.74 4.76 -20.73
CA ILE A 250 -16.48 3.35 -21.04
C ILE A 250 -17.66 2.51 -20.53
N PRO A 251 -18.28 1.67 -21.39
CA PRO A 251 -19.32 0.75 -20.95
C PRO A 251 -18.83 -0.17 -19.82
N LEU A 252 -19.70 -0.46 -18.84
CA LEU A 252 -19.38 -1.28 -17.67
C LEU A 252 -18.67 -2.59 -18.03
N ALA A 253 -19.21 -3.36 -18.98
CA ALA A 253 -18.62 -4.65 -19.39
C ALA A 253 -17.18 -4.50 -19.93
N GLN A 254 -16.89 -3.42 -20.63
CA GLN A 254 -15.54 -3.13 -21.11
C GLN A 254 -14.62 -2.74 -19.96
N TYR A 255 -15.08 -1.95 -18.99
CA TYR A 255 -14.31 -1.56 -17.82
C TYR A 255 -13.99 -2.79 -16.96
N GLU A 256 -14.98 -3.64 -16.70
CA GLU A 256 -14.78 -4.91 -15.98
C GLU A 256 -13.75 -5.82 -16.66
N SER A 257 -13.86 -5.96 -17.98
CA SER A 257 -12.88 -6.73 -18.76
C SER A 257 -11.48 -6.15 -18.66
N ALA A 258 -11.35 -4.83 -18.73
CA ALA A 258 -10.06 -4.14 -18.60
C ALA A 258 -9.46 -4.33 -17.18
N MET A 259 -10.28 -4.24 -16.12
CA MET A 259 -9.81 -4.51 -14.75
C MET A 259 -9.32 -5.95 -14.58
N ARG A 260 -10.07 -6.94 -15.08
CA ARG A 260 -9.64 -8.34 -15.04
C ARG A 260 -8.34 -8.57 -15.83
N ALA A 261 -8.22 -7.96 -17.00
CA ALA A 261 -7.01 -8.05 -17.83
C ALA A 261 -5.80 -7.39 -17.14
N ALA A 262 -6.00 -6.25 -16.48
CA ALA A 262 -4.93 -5.56 -15.78
C ALA A 262 -4.32 -6.40 -14.65
N TYR A 263 -5.14 -7.22 -13.97
CA TYR A 263 -4.72 -8.09 -12.88
C TYR A 263 -4.47 -9.56 -13.30
N ALA A 264 -4.42 -9.86 -14.58
CA ALA A 264 -4.24 -11.24 -15.08
C ALA A 264 -2.92 -11.88 -14.58
N GLY A 265 -1.90 -11.08 -14.28
CA GLY A 265 -0.63 -11.55 -13.69
C GLY A 265 -0.72 -11.98 -12.22
N ALA A 266 -1.84 -11.73 -11.53
CA ALA A 266 -2.07 -12.10 -10.13
C ALA A 266 -3.17 -13.19 -10.05
N PRO A 267 -2.85 -14.49 -10.22
CA PRO A 267 -3.86 -15.54 -10.33
C PRO A 267 -4.67 -15.75 -9.04
N SER A 268 -4.14 -15.32 -7.89
CA SER A 268 -4.84 -15.36 -6.59
C SER A 268 -5.83 -14.22 -6.37
N ALA A 269 -5.83 -13.19 -7.26
CA ALA A 269 -6.62 -11.99 -7.08
C ALA A 269 -8.12 -12.24 -7.32
N GLN A 270 -8.93 -11.88 -6.34
CA GLN A 270 -10.38 -11.73 -6.50
C GLN A 270 -10.68 -10.28 -6.88
N ILE A 271 -11.28 -10.06 -8.05
CA ILE A 271 -11.61 -8.74 -8.56
C ILE A 271 -13.09 -8.50 -8.32
N VAL A 272 -13.40 -7.56 -7.42
CA VAL A 272 -14.74 -7.31 -6.91
C VAL A 272 -15.17 -5.89 -7.24
N LYS A 273 -16.26 -5.73 -7.98
CA LYS A 273 -16.88 -4.43 -8.19
C LYS A 273 -17.70 -4.04 -6.97
N ILE A 274 -17.55 -2.78 -6.56
CA ILE A 274 -18.37 -2.18 -5.52
C ILE A 274 -19.40 -1.27 -6.19
N GLU A 275 -20.66 -1.61 -5.97
CA GLU A 275 -21.78 -0.81 -6.49
C GLU A 275 -22.02 0.40 -5.61
N ASP A 276 -22.66 1.41 -6.18
CA ASP A 276 -23.11 2.62 -5.48
C ASP A 276 -21.99 3.34 -4.70
N SER A 277 -20.79 3.35 -5.24
CA SER A 277 -19.62 3.99 -4.66
C SER A 277 -18.84 4.78 -5.70
N TYR A 278 -18.15 5.82 -5.24
CA TYR A 278 -17.08 6.48 -5.96
C TYR A 278 -15.71 6.00 -5.44
N HIS A 279 -14.65 6.74 -5.70
CA HIS A 279 -13.28 6.36 -5.41
C HIS A 279 -13.01 6.02 -3.93
N PHE A 280 -13.64 6.72 -2.98
CA PHE A 280 -13.51 6.46 -1.55
C PHE A 280 -14.52 5.43 -1.06
N ILE A 281 -14.31 4.16 -1.41
CA ILE A 281 -15.15 3.03 -1.01
C ILE A 281 -15.32 2.96 0.51
N GLN A 282 -14.30 3.30 1.28
CA GLN A 282 -14.32 3.32 2.74
C GLN A 282 -15.31 4.35 3.32
N PHE A 283 -15.68 5.37 2.55
CA PHE A 283 -16.72 6.33 2.93
C PHE A 283 -18.10 5.93 2.40
N ASP A 284 -18.14 5.55 1.13
CA ASP A 284 -19.40 5.33 0.42
C ASP A 284 -20.03 3.98 0.76
N GLN A 285 -19.21 2.93 0.95
CA GLN A 285 -19.66 1.55 1.17
C GLN A 285 -18.81 0.85 2.26
N PRO A 286 -18.69 1.43 3.49
CA PRO A 286 -17.84 0.88 4.55
C PRO A 286 -18.22 -0.54 4.93
N GLY A 287 -19.52 -0.84 5.00
CA GLY A 287 -20.01 -2.18 5.32
C GLY A 287 -19.61 -3.23 4.27
N ARG A 288 -19.60 -2.84 2.97
CA ARG A 288 -19.17 -3.73 1.91
C ARG A 288 -17.66 -3.96 1.96
N LEU A 289 -16.87 -2.90 2.19
CA LEU A 289 -15.42 -3.03 2.36
C LEU A 289 -15.07 -3.96 3.53
N ILE A 290 -15.74 -3.79 4.69
CA ILE A 290 -15.56 -4.66 5.86
C ILE A 290 -15.88 -6.11 5.51
N ALA A 291 -16.98 -6.37 4.80
CA ALA A 291 -17.37 -7.74 4.42
C ALA A 291 -16.32 -8.42 3.53
N GLU A 292 -15.77 -7.68 2.56
CA GLU A 292 -14.70 -8.18 1.68
C GLU A 292 -13.38 -8.38 2.43
N LEU A 293 -13.06 -7.48 3.38
CA LEU A 293 -11.90 -7.63 4.25
C LEU A 293 -12.04 -8.87 5.14
N ASP A 294 -13.20 -9.06 5.77
CA ASP A 294 -13.47 -10.26 6.58
C ASP A 294 -13.40 -11.55 5.74
N ALA A 295 -13.85 -11.50 4.48
CA ALA A 295 -13.70 -12.63 3.55
C ALA A 295 -12.23 -12.92 3.23
N LEU A 296 -11.42 -11.87 2.99
CA LEU A 296 -9.99 -11.98 2.75
C LEU A 296 -9.25 -12.52 3.99
N MET A 297 -9.61 -12.06 5.20
CA MET A 297 -8.98 -12.49 6.44
C MET A 297 -9.21 -13.99 6.76
N ARG A 298 -10.24 -14.62 6.17
CA ARG A 298 -10.51 -16.06 6.28
C ARG A 298 -9.74 -16.93 5.28
N ARG A 299 -9.07 -16.35 4.31
CA ARG A 299 -8.22 -17.04 3.31
C ARG A 299 -6.79 -17.17 3.82
#